data_680402389aee87e0ee358090d1843ae9
#
_entry.id   680402389aee87e0ee358090d1843ae9
#
_cell.length_a   1.000
_cell.length_b   1.000
_cell.length_c   1.000
_cell.angle_alpha   90.00
_cell.angle_beta   90.00
_cell.angle_gamma   90.00
#
_symmetry.space_group_name_H-M   'P 1'
#
loop_
_entity.id
_entity.type
_entity.pdbx_description
1 polymer ?
#
loop_
_entity_poly.entity_id
_entity_poly.type
_entity_poly.pdbx_seq_one_letter_code
_entity_poly.pdbx_strand_id
1 'polypeptide(L)'
;MFLLLLLWSCSNEDNNSEVENGTNPAPNLKSVGKSANDFLSDDKYQSLAVEVFYVGNLQPNAQTLQNLKSFMEARLHKPGGITIAVKQIASPAGTPYTINEVADIESDIRTNYNREDTLSLFILFLDGNFSSDTGTTLTLGAAYRNTSCVLFENSIQALSNSPTEPSRTDLETIVIEHELCHMLGLVDLGSPMQTNHLDSAHGKHCINPDCLMYYQTESNIQNMMNSGMPTLDANCLADLQANGGK
;
A
#
# COMPACT_ATOMS: atom_id res chain seq x y z
N MET A 1 -74.28 15.71 -23.67
CA MET A 1 -73.54 15.31 -22.47
C MET A 1 -72.32 14.58 -22.95
N PHE A 2 -71.22 15.36 -23.15
CA PHE A 2 -69.96 14.85 -23.67
C PHE A 2 -69.01 14.61 -22.48
N LEU A 3 -68.58 13.34 -22.33
CA LEU A 3 -67.68 12.92 -21.28
C LEU A 3 -66.27 13.04 -21.82
N LEU A 4 -65.48 13.99 -21.28
CA LEU A 4 -64.06 14.18 -21.65
C LEU A 4 -63.22 13.29 -20.75
N LEU A 5 -62.61 12.24 -21.31
CA LEU A 5 -61.62 11.40 -20.66
C LEU A 5 -60.26 12.08 -20.76
N LEU A 6 -59.73 12.57 -19.66
CA LEU A 6 -58.36 13.04 -19.51
C LEU A 6 -57.46 11.82 -19.28
N LEU A 7 -56.67 11.48 -20.28
CA LEU A 7 -55.54 10.52 -20.15
C LEU A 7 -54.38 11.26 -19.49
N TRP A 8 -54.03 10.87 -18.27
CA TRP A 8 -52.83 11.30 -17.59
C TRP A 8 -51.71 10.39 -18.06
N SER A 9 -50.83 10.93 -18.90
CA SER A 9 -49.56 10.29 -19.28
C SER A 9 -48.56 10.55 -18.14
N CYS A 10 -48.22 9.51 -17.38
CA CYS A 10 -47.01 9.52 -16.53
C CYS A 10 -45.80 9.39 -17.43
N SER A 11 -45.09 10.46 -17.66
CA SER A 11 -43.73 10.42 -18.14
C SER A 11 -42.83 9.98 -16.96
N ASN A 12 -42.30 8.79 -17.04
CA ASN A 12 -41.14 8.42 -16.24
C ASN A 12 -39.99 9.33 -16.71
N GLU A 13 -39.65 10.32 -15.92
CA GLU A 13 -38.34 10.94 -16.01
C GLU A 13 -37.34 9.92 -15.47
N ASP A 14 -36.70 9.19 -16.38
CA ASP A 14 -35.45 8.51 -16.10
C ASP A 14 -34.47 9.61 -15.68
N ASN A 15 -34.27 9.76 -14.36
CA ASN A 15 -33.13 10.47 -13.81
C ASN A 15 -31.88 9.68 -14.21
N ASN A 16 -31.47 9.85 -15.45
CA ASN A 16 -30.12 9.56 -15.90
C ASN A 16 -29.22 10.65 -15.30
N SER A 17 -28.91 10.50 -14.01
CA SER A 17 -27.80 11.23 -13.42
C SER A 17 -26.58 10.78 -14.21
N GLU A 18 -26.13 11.65 -15.12
CA GLU A 18 -24.83 11.57 -15.74
C GLU A 18 -23.81 11.32 -14.63
N VAL A 19 -23.29 10.10 -14.54
CA VAL A 19 -22.15 9.75 -13.70
C VAL A 19 -20.99 10.50 -14.35
N GLU A 20 -20.71 11.70 -13.88
CA GLU A 20 -19.49 12.41 -14.20
C GLU A 20 -18.33 11.46 -13.95
N ASN A 21 -17.66 11.04 -15.02
CA ASN A 21 -16.34 10.36 -15.07
C ASN A 21 -16.04 9.46 -13.84
N GLY A 22 -16.95 8.56 -13.51
CA GLY A 22 -16.93 7.82 -12.26
C GLY A 22 -15.77 6.84 -12.20
N THR A 23 -14.73 7.24 -11.50
CA THR A 23 -13.71 6.30 -11.04
C THR A 23 -14.36 5.27 -10.13
N ASN A 24 -14.38 4.01 -10.57
CA ASN A 24 -14.88 2.90 -9.75
C ASN A 24 -13.80 2.52 -8.72
N PRO A 25 -13.97 2.77 -7.41
CA PRO A 25 -12.99 2.41 -6.39
C PRO A 25 -12.94 0.90 -6.09
N ALA A 26 -13.98 0.15 -6.39
CA ALA A 26 -14.13 -1.24 -5.98
C ALA A 26 -12.93 -2.17 -6.31
N PRO A 27 -12.23 -2.03 -7.45
CA PRO A 27 -11.03 -2.82 -7.71
C PRO A 27 -9.88 -2.59 -6.73
N ASN A 28 -9.85 -1.43 -6.05
CA ASN A 28 -8.81 -1.04 -5.10
C ASN A 28 -9.18 -1.30 -3.63
N LEU A 29 -10.41 -1.75 -3.36
CA LEU A 29 -10.93 -1.98 -2.00
C LEU A 29 -10.96 -3.46 -1.59
N LYS A 30 -10.15 -4.30 -2.23
CA LYS A 30 -10.03 -5.73 -1.91
C LYS A 30 -9.06 -5.95 -0.75
N SER A 31 -9.03 -7.18 -0.24
CA SER A 31 -8.04 -7.58 0.76
C SER A 31 -6.62 -7.53 0.20
N VAL A 32 -5.64 -7.33 1.07
CA VAL A 32 -4.20 -7.36 0.76
C VAL A 32 -3.85 -8.61 -0.05
N GLY A 33 -2.96 -8.45 -1.04
CA GLY A 33 -2.50 -9.50 -1.94
C GLY A 33 -3.45 -9.89 -3.07
N LYS A 34 -4.72 -9.44 -3.06
CA LYS A 34 -5.71 -9.80 -4.10
C LYS A 34 -5.45 -9.15 -5.47
N SER A 35 -4.49 -8.24 -5.56
CA SER A 35 -4.00 -7.67 -6.81
C SER A 35 -2.52 -8.01 -7.07
N ALA A 36 -1.99 -9.04 -6.45
CA ALA A 36 -0.58 -9.40 -6.57
C ALA A 36 -0.14 -9.56 -8.04
N ASN A 37 -0.85 -10.38 -8.82
CA ASN A 37 -0.55 -10.54 -10.25
C ASN A 37 -0.80 -9.25 -11.04
N ASP A 38 -1.84 -8.46 -10.71
CA ASP A 38 -2.09 -7.15 -11.32
C ASP A 38 -0.88 -6.18 -11.14
N PHE A 39 -0.16 -6.26 -10.00
CA PHE A 39 1.09 -5.53 -9.80
C PHE A 39 2.24 -6.13 -10.59
N LEU A 40 2.44 -7.43 -10.49
CA LEU A 40 3.64 -8.12 -10.96
C LEU A 40 3.71 -8.19 -12.49
N SER A 41 2.61 -8.59 -13.16
CA SER A 41 2.53 -8.76 -14.61
C SER A 41 2.06 -7.49 -15.33
N ASP A 42 2.19 -7.48 -16.65
CA ASP A 42 1.63 -6.48 -17.57
C ASP A 42 0.37 -6.98 -18.31
N ASP A 43 -0.17 -8.13 -17.91
CA ASP A 43 -1.33 -8.75 -18.56
C ASP A 43 -2.56 -7.83 -18.57
N LYS A 44 -2.79 -7.11 -17.47
CA LYS A 44 -3.95 -6.23 -17.33
C LYS A 44 -3.57 -4.75 -17.23
N TYR A 45 -2.55 -4.44 -16.45
CA TYR A 45 -2.11 -3.07 -16.22
C TYR A 45 -0.66 -2.90 -16.65
N GLN A 46 -0.43 -2.07 -17.66
CA GLN A 46 0.90 -1.81 -18.21
C GLN A 46 1.63 -0.66 -17.51
N SER A 47 0.88 0.16 -16.78
CA SER A 47 1.41 1.33 -16.05
C SER A 47 1.06 1.23 -14.56
N LEU A 48 1.87 1.89 -13.71
CA LEU A 48 1.59 2.04 -12.29
C LEU A 48 1.66 3.53 -11.90
N ALA A 49 0.56 4.05 -11.36
CA ALA A 49 0.48 5.38 -10.78
C ALA A 49 0.48 5.28 -9.25
N VAL A 50 1.51 5.82 -8.60
CA VAL A 50 1.65 5.86 -7.14
C VAL A 50 1.27 7.24 -6.65
N GLU A 51 0.28 7.31 -5.75
CA GLU A 51 -0.03 8.51 -4.97
C GLU A 51 0.54 8.37 -3.57
N VAL A 52 1.45 9.26 -3.22
CA VAL A 52 2.01 9.37 -1.89
C VAL A 52 1.44 10.60 -1.21
N PHE A 53 0.69 10.40 -0.13
CA PHE A 53 0.21 11.49 0.71
C PHE A 53 1.03 11.55 1.99
N TYR A 54 1.27 12.76 2.49
CA TYR A 54 1.94 12.97 3.77
C TYR A 54 1.29 14.09 4.57
N VAL A 55 1.30 13.92 5.88
CA VAL A 55 0.68 14.88 6.82
C VAL A 55 1.68 15.97 7.20
N GLY A 56 1.25 17.22 7.14
CA GLY A 56 2.02 18.35 7.67
C GLY A 56 3.43 18.46 7.06
N ASN A 57 4.46 18.35 7.89
CA ASN A 57 5.88 18.40 7.50
C ASN A 57 6.55 17.02 7.44
N LEU A 58 5.77 15.93 7.44
CA LEU A 58 6.27 14.56 7.43
C LEU A 58 6.53 14.04 6.01
N GLN A 59 6.97 14.91 5.12
CA GLN A 59 7.31 14.54 3.75
C GLN A 59 8.36 13.43 3.74
N PRO A 60 8.13 12.30 3.02
CA PRO A 60 9.13 11.26 2.88
C PRO A 60 10.39 11.77 2.22
N ASN A 61 11.52 11.15 2.54
CA ASN A 61 12.79 11.48 1.89
C ASN A 61 12.72 11.23 0.38
N ALA A 62 13.31 12.11 -0.40
CA ALA A 62 13.39 11.93 -1.86
C ALA A 62 14.12 10.63 -2.23
N GLN A 63 15.13 10.24 -1.46
CA GLN A 63 15.86 8.99 -1.67
C GLN A 63 14.99 7.77 -1.37
N THR A 64 14.12 7.81 -0.36
CA THR A 64 13.13 6.75 -0.08
C THR A 64 12.23 6.50 -1.29
N LEU A 65 11.71 7.57 -1.90
CA LEU A 65 10.86 7.45 -3.09
C LEU A 65 11.63 6.91 -4.32
N GLN A 66 12.90 7.27 -4.44
CA GLN A 66 13.77 6.73 -5.49
C GLN A 66 14.07 5.25 -5.27
N ASN A 67 14.33 4.83 -4.03
CA ASN A 67 14.54 3.44 -3.67
C ASN A 67 13.28 2.60 -3.95
N LEU A 68 12.12 3.06 -3.49
CA LEU A 68 10.84 2.42 -3.78
C LEU A 68 10.61 2.27 -5.29
N LYS A 69 10.87 3.32 -6.08
CA LYS A 69 10.73 3.25 -7.53
C LYS A 69 11.64 2.19 -8.13
N SER A 70 12.92 2.19 -7.74
CA SER A 70 13.91 1.20 -8.20
C SER A 70 13.51 -0.22 -7.79
N PHE A 71 12.98 -0.40 -6.58
CA PHE A 71 12.47 -1.67 -6.09
C PHE A 71 11.32 -2.19 -6.95
N MET A 72 10.36 -1.33 -7.28
CA MET A 72 9.23 -1.67 -8.15
C MET A 72 9.70 -1.99 -9.59
N GLU A 73 10.57 -1.18 -10.17
CA GLU A 73 11.09 -1.38 -11.53
C GLU A 73 11.87 -2.70 -11.67
N ALA A 74 12.52 -3.15 -10.60
CA ALA A 74 13.25 -4.42 -10.57
C ALA A 74 12.35 -5.66 -10.49
N ARG A 75 11.09 -5.52 -10.10
CA ARG A 75 10.19 -6.66 -9.79
C ARG A 75 8.92 -6.69 -10.62
N LEU A 76 8.46 -5.55 -11.12
CA LEU A 76 7.18 -5.42 -11.80
C LEU A 76 7.36 -5.28 -13.32
N HIS A 77 6.55 -5.97 -14.09
CA HIS A 77 6.42 -5.75 -15.53
C HIS A 77 5.45 -4.60 -15.79
N LYS A 78 5.98 -3.36 -15.90
CA LYS A 78 5.20 -2.16 -16.21
C LYS A 78 5.84 -1.40 -17.37
N PRO A 79 5.65 -1.87 -18.62
CA PRO A 79 6.28 -1.25 -19.80
C PRO A 79 5.81 0.19 -20.05
N GLY A 80 4.61 0.56 -19.60
CA GLY A 80 4.09 1.93 -19.64
C GLY A 80 4.69 2.86 -18.58
N GLY A 81 5.51 2.31 -17.68
CA GLY A 81 6.26 3.06 -16.67
C GLY A 81 5.57 3.17 -15.31
N ILE A 82 6.37 3.66 -14.32
CA ILE A 82 5.95 3.88 -12.93
C ILE A 82 6.11 5.36 -12.62
N THR A 83 5.01 6.00 -12.23
CA THR A 83 4.98 7.42 -11.83
C THR A 83 4.68 7.54 -10.35
N ILE A 84 5.31 8.50 -9.66
CA ILE A 84 5.06 8.81 -8.25
C ILE A 84 4.69 10.28 -8.14
N ALA A 85 3.51 10.55 -7.59
CA ALA A 85 3.03 11.88 -7.26
C ALA A 85 2.97 12.04 -5.74
N VAL A 86 3.48 13.15 -5.21
CA VAL A 86 3.55 13.42 -3.77
C VAL A 86 2.66 14.60 -3.42
N LYS A 87 1.80 14.45 -2.42
CA LYS A 87 0.81 15.44 -2.03
C LYS A 87 0.80 15.65 -0.51
N GLN A 88 0.81 16.88 -0.08
CA GLN A 88 0.66 17.23 1.34
C GLN A 88 -0.82 17.31 1.71
N ILE A 89 -1.15 16.84 2.93
CA ILE A 89 -2.47 17.02 3.53
C ILE A 89 -2.35 17.67 4.91
N ALA A 90 -3.43 18.24 5.40
CA ALA A 90 -3.53 18.67 6.80
C ALA A 90 -3.56 17.44 7.71
N SER A 91 -3.11 17.61 8.96
CA SER A 91 -3.21 16.55 9.97
C SER A 91 -4.68 16.19 10.21
N PRO A 92 -5.07 14.92 10.04
CA PRO A 92 -6.39 14.46 10.47
C PRO A 92 -6.50 14.56 12.00
N ALA A 93 -7.69 14.76 12.51
CA ALA A 93 -7.91 14.71 13.95
C ALA A 93 -7.96 13.27 14.44
N GLY A 94 -7.24 12.94 15.52
CA GLY A 94 -7.44 11.66 16.22
C GLY A 94 -6.28 10.68 16.16
N THR A 95 -5.28 10.85 16.97
CA THR A 95 -4.24 9.83 17.21
C THR A 95 -4.47 9.18 18.59
N PRO A 96 -4.19 7.88 18.81
CA PRO A 96 -3.70 6.88 17.83
C PRO A 96 -4.78 6.43 16.83
N TYR A 97 -4.36 5.93 15.65
CA TYR A 97 -5.25 5.54 14.56
C TYR A 97 -5.52 4.04 14.52
N THR A 98 -6.76 3.66 14.28
CA THR A 98 -7.14 2.32 13.83
C THR A 98 -7.00 2.20 12.31
N ILE A 99 -6.94 0.98 11.79
CA ILE A 99 -6.95 0.75 10.33
C ILE A 99 -8.23 1.28 9.67
N ASN A 100 -9.36 1.25 10.36
CA ASN A 100 -10.61 1.78 9.81
C ASN A 100 -10.52 3.31 9.63
N GLU A 101 -9.99 4.04 10.61
CA GLU A 101 -9.77 5.48 10.49
C GLU A 101 -8.77 5.83 9.39
N VAL A 102 -7.69 5.03 9.21
CA VAL A 102 -6.76 5.16 8.08
C VAL A 102 -7.49 4.96 6.74
N ALA A 103 -8.37 3.96 6.66
CA ALA A 103 -9.16 3.69 5.48
C ALA A 103 -10.20 4.79 5.17
N ASP A 104 -10.75 5.43 6.19
CA ASP A 104 -11.65 6.58 6.06
C ASP A 104 -10.87 7.81 5.54
N ILE A 105 -9.67 8.07 6.08
CA ILE A 105 -8.78 9.12 5.57
C ILE A 105 -8.45 8.87 4.09
N GLU A 106 -8.07 7.63 3.70
CA GLU A 106 -7.84 7.30 2.29
C GLU A 106 -9.06 7.64 1.43
N SER A 107 -10.26 7.29 1.89
CA SER A 107 -11.49 7.51 1.14
C SER A 107 -11.77 8.99 0.87
N ASP A 108 -11.36 9.86 1.80
CA ASP A 108 -11.53 11.31 1.68
C ASP A 108 -10.50 11.98 0.76
N ILE A 109 -9.27 11.42 0.66
CA ILE A 109 -8.17 12.11 -0.02
C ILE A 109 -7.67 11.43 -1.29
N ARG A 110 -7.88 10.11 -1.46
CA ARG A 110 -7.42 9.36 -2.63
C ARG A 110 -8.08 9.88 -3.90
N THR A 111 -7.26 10.20 -4.92
CA THR A 111 -7.76 10.74 -6.19
C THR A 111 -7.60 9.79 -7.35
N ASN A 112 -6.68 8.80 -7.25
CA ASN A 112 -6.43 7.84 -8.31
C ASN A 112 -6.89 6.43 -7.92
N TYR A 113 -7.66 5.83 -8.82
CA TYR A 113 -8.09 4.44 -8.76
C TYR A 113 -7.68 3.72 -10.05
N ASN A 114 -7.72 2.39 -10.05
CA ASN A 114 -7.40 1.61 -11.23
C ASN A 114 -8.28 2.03 -12.41
N ARG A 115 -7.66 2.38 -13.51
CA ARG A 115 -8.37 2.82 -14.71
C ARG A 115 -7.62 2.41 -15.97
N GLU A 116 -8.36 1.89 -16.96
CA GLU A 116 -7.79 1.44 -18.24
C GLU A 116 -6.64 0.45 -18.05
N ASP A 117 -5.45 0.77 -18.50
CA ASP A 117 -4.22 -0.01 -18.39
C ASP A 117 -3.31 0.43 -17.22
N THR A 118 -3.82 1.30 -16.33
CA THR A 118 -3.07 1.85 -15.22
C THR A 118 -3.57 1.34 -13.88
N LEU A 119 -2.70 0.64 -13.14
CA LEU A 119 -2.89 0.28 -11.75
C LEU A 119 -2.59 1.49 -10.87
N SER A 120 -3.34 1.67 -9.78
CA SER A 120 -3.11 2.77 -8.83
C SER A 120 -2.74 2.23 -7.45
N LEU A 121 -1.63 2.73 -6.89
CA LEU A 121 -1.15 2.45 -5.53
C LEU A 121 -1.29 3.71 -4.68
N PHE A 122 -1.84 3.57 -3.48
CA PHE A 122 -1.98 4.62 -2.48
C PHE A 122 -1.04 4.37 -1.29
N ILE A 123 -0.30 5.40 -0.89
CA ILE A 123 0.63 5.36 0.24
C ILE A 123 0.39 6.60 1.10
N LEU A 124 0.23 6.41 2.41
CA LEU A 124 0.01 7.50 3.36
C LEU A 124 1.11 7.53 4.42
N PHE A 125 1.83 8.65 4.53
CA PHE A 125 2.72 8.95 5.64
C PHE A 125 1.93 9.76 6.68
N LEU A 126 1.57 9.10 7.80
CA LEU A 126 0.63 9.59 8.79
C LEU A 126 1.37 10.04 10.06
N ASP A 127 0.88 11.11 10.67
CA ASP A 127 1.31 11.58 11.97
C ASP A 127 0.58 10.82 13.09
N GLY A 128 1.23 10.28 14.03
CA GLY A 128 0.61 9.49 15.10
C GLY A 128 1.03 8.04 15.05
N ASN A 129 0.44 7.25 15.94
CA ASN A 129 0.80 5.86 16.19
C ASN A 129 -0.38 4.96 15.85
N PHE A 130 -0.10 3.68 15.68
CA PHE A 130 -1.16 2.69 15.53
C PHE A 130 -1.85 2.43 16.88
N SER A 131 -3.16 2.25 16.85
CA SER A 131 -3.97 2.12 18.07
C SER A 131 -3.69 0.86 18.89
N SER A 132 -3.08 -0.16 18.30
CA SER A 132 -2.67 -1.38 18.98
C SER A 132 -1.23 -1.35 19.50
N ASP A 133 -0.51 -0.24 19.30
CA ASP A 133 0.84 -0.08 19.84
C ASP A 133 0.84 -0.14 21.37
N THR A 134 1.93 -0.67 21.92
CA THR A 134 2.16 -0.77 23.36
C THR A 134 3.47 -0.07 23.72
N GLY A 135 3.79 0.01 25.01
CA GLY A 135 5.08 0.57 25.43
C GLY A 135 6.32 -0.19 24.95
N THR A 136 6.14 -1.36 24.36
CA THR A 136 7.23 -2.26 23.90
C THR A 136 7.12 -2.65 22.42
N THR A 137 6.00 -2.34 21.76
CA THR A 137 5.76 -2.71 20.37
C THR A 137 5.23 -1.49 19.63
N LEU A 138 5.92 -1.09 18.57
CA LEU A 138 5.53 -0.01 17.67
C LEU A 138 5.28 -0.60 16.28
N THR A 139 4.18 -0.21 15.67
CA THR A 139 3.88 -0.51 14.27
C THR A 139 4.41 0.63 13.41
N LEU A 140 5.24 0.31 12.43
CA LEU A 140 5.86 1.31 11.56
C LEU A 140 5.09 1.49 10.26
N GLY A 141 4.42 0.44 9.79
CA GLY A 141 3.59 0.44 8.60
C GLY A 141 2.50 -0.62 8.65
N ALA A 142 1.58 -0.55 7.71
CA ALA A 142 0.57 -1.57 7.49
C ALA A 142 0.01 -1.51 6.07
N ALA A 143 0.07 -2.63 5.34
CA ALA A 143 -0.77 -2.84 4.17
C ALA A 143 -2.18 -3.22 4.64
N TYR A 144 -3.21 -2.48 4.22
CA TYR A 144 -4.58 -2.70 4.72
C TYR A 144 -5.61 -2.97 3.60
N ARG A 145 -5.25 -2.66 2.36
CA ARG A 145 -6.02 -3.03 1.16
C ARG A 145 -5.07 -3.56 0.08
N ASN A 146 -5.63 -4.13 -0.96
CA ASN A 146 -4.85 -4.68 -2.08
C ASN A 146 -3.96 -3.66 -2.81
N THR A 147 -4.21 -2.37 -2.65
CA THR A 147 -3.47 -1.27 -3.27
C THR A 147 -3.23 -0.10 -2.32
N SER A 148 -3.23 -0.33 -1.02
CA SER A 148 -3.10 0.75 -0.04
C SER A 148 -2.28 0.33 1.16
N CYS A 149 -1.33 1.18 1.56
CA CYS A 149 -0.58 1.05 2.80
C CYS A 149 -0.41 2.40 3.50
N VAL A 150 -0.13 2.34 4.79
CA VAL A 150 0.18 3.48 5.66
C VAL A 150 1.54 3.27 6.31
N LEU A 151 2.29 4.36 6.49
CA LEU A 151 3.47 4.43 7.32
C LEU A 151 3.20 5.40 8.47
N PHE A 152 3.49 4.96 9.69
CA PHE A 152 3.38 5.80 10.90
C PHE A 152 4.69 6.56 11.09
N GLU A 153 4.78 7.71 10.43
CA GLU A 153 6.01 8.45 10.27
C GLU A 153 6.59 8.97 11.61
N ASN A 154 5.74 9.29 12.57
CA ASN A 154 6.21 9.66 13.91
C ASN A 154 6.94 8.50 14.61
N SER A 155 6.45 7.25 14.44
CA SER A 155 7.12 6.06 14.96
C SER A 155 8.45 5.80 14.24
N ILE A 156 8.48 5.98 12.92
CA ILE A 156 9.71 5.88 12.12
C ILE A 156 10.75 6.90 12.58
N GLN A 157 10.37 8.15 12.73
CA GLN A 157 11.28 9.19 13.17
C GLN A 157 11.78 8.98 14.61
N ALA A 158 10.93 8.44 15.49
CA ALA A 158 11.34 8.11 16.86
C ALA A 158 12.44 7.02 16.92
N LEU A 159 12.53 6.16 15.91
CA LEU A 159 13.51 5.07 15.80
C LEU A 159 14.67 5.38 14.82
N SER A 160 14.77 6.61 14.34
CA SER A 160 15.77 7.03 13.36
C SER A 160 16.41 8.39 13.65
N ASN A 161 16.39 8.82 14.91
CA ASN A 161 16.87 10.14 15.31
C ASN A 161 18.21 10.14 16.05
N SER A 162 18.83 8.99 16.23
CA SER A 162 20.10 8.79 16.95
C SER A 162 21.19 8.25 16.02
N PRO A 163 22.47 8.61 16.23
CA PRO A 163 23.59 8.08 15.41
C PRO A 163 23.78 6.55 15.47
N THR A 164 23.17 5.88 16.43
CA THR A 164 23.22 4.42 16.59
C THR A 164 21.99 3.72 16.04
N GLU A 165 21.04 4.48 15.52
CA GLU A 165 19.83 4.00 14.88
C GLU A 165 19.95 4.01 13.35
N PRO A 166 19.08 3.28 12.65
CA PRO A 166 18.97 3.37 11.18
C PRO A 166 18.74 4.81 10.73
N SER A 167 19.21 5.17 9.55
CA SER A 167 18.81 6.46 9.00
C SER A 167 17.29 6.47 8.71
N ARG A 168 16.67 7.64 8.80
CA ARG A 168 15.24 7.78 8.44
C ARG A 168 14.97 7.27 7.04
N THR A 169 15.85 7.54 6.08
CA THR A 169 15.73 7.05 4.70
C THR A 169 15.72 5.53 4.62
N ASP A 170 16.62 4.87 5.36
CA ASP A 170 16.69 3.40 5.37
C ASP A 170 15.43 2.82 5.99
N LEU A 171 14.98 3.39 7.11
CA LEU A 171 13.81 2.90 7.81
C LEU A 171 12.52 3.09 7.01
N GLU A 172 12.29 4.28 6.43
CA GLU A 172 11.18 4.53 5.49
C GLU A 172 11.22 3.54 4.31
N THR A 173 12.42 3.32 3.73
CA THR A 173 12.59 2.41 2.58
C THR A 173 12.22 0.99 2.95
N ILE A 174 12.75 0.47 4.05
CA ILE A 174 12.48 -0.89 4.49
C ILE A 174 10.98 -1.10 4.75
N VAL A 175 10.36 -0.20 5.51
CA VAL A 175 8.94 -0.32 5.85
C VAL A 175 8.07 -0.26 4.61
N ILE A 176 8.26 0.72 3.72
CA ILE A 176 7.41 0.86 2.53
C ILE A 176 7.56 -0.32 1.55
N GLU A 177 8.78 -0.86 1.39
CA GLU A 177 9.03 -2.02 0.55
C GLU A 177 8.44 -3.30 1.16
N HIS A 178 8.48 -3.45 2.50
CA HIS A 178 7.85 -4.54 3.22
C HIS A 178 6.33 -4.54 3.02
N GLU A 179 5.67 -3.40 3.25
CA GLU A 179 4.22 -3.25 3.05
C GLU A 179 3.80 -3.47 1.59
N LEU A 180 4.61 -2.99 0.65
CA LEU A 180 4.40 -3.29 -0.76
C LEU A 180 4.46 -4.79 -1.03
N CYS A 181 5.39 -5.51 -0.45
CA CYS A 181 5.53 -6.95 -0.63
C CYS A 181 4.33 -7.74 -0.11
N HIS A 182 3.65 -7.30 0.94
CA HIS A 182 2.35 -7.84 1.33
C HIS A 182 1.31 -7.65 0.23
N MET A 183 1.27 -6.49 -0.41
CA MET A 183 0.36 -6.25 -1.55
C MET A 183 0.75 -7.05 -2.80
N LEU A 184 2.05 -7.34 -3.00
CA LEU A 184 2.54 -8.27 -4.02
C LEU A 184 2.24 -9.73 -3.69
N GLY A 185 1.54 -10.00 -2.59
CA GLY A 185 1.03 -11.32 -2.23
C GLY A 185 2.03 -12.26 -1.60
N LEU A 186 3.19 -11.77 -1.16
CA LEU A 186 4.19 -12.61 -0.50
C LEU A 186 3.66 -13.25 0.80
N VAL A 187 4.24 -14.36 1.13
CA VAL A 187 4.05 -15.14 2.34
C VAL A 187 2.57 -15.45 2.58
N ASP A 188 1.97 -16.19 1.64
CA ASP A 188 0.59 -16.69 1.67
C ASP A 188 -0.51 -15.62 1.56
N LEU A 189 -0.23 -14.46 0.97
CA LEU A 189 -1.23 -13.42 0.73
C LEU A 189 -1.79 -13.40 -0.70
N GLY A 190 -1.23 -14.19 -1.63
CA GLY A 190 -1.75 -14.24 -3.00
C GLY A 190 -0.76 -14.70 -4.06
N SER A 191 0.53 -14.49 -3.87
CA SER A 191 1.60 -15.13 -4.65
C SER A 191 1.83 -16.53 -4.12
N PRO A 192 1.67 -17.59 -4.96
CA PRO A 192 1.82 -18.97 -4.49
C PRO A 192 3.27 -19.25 -4.07
N MET A 193 3.45 -19.68 -2.81
CA MET A 193 4.78 -20.11 -2.33
C MET A 193 5.31 -21.29 -3.15
N GLN A 194 6.49 -21.15 -3.72
CA GLN A 194 7.20 -22.22 -4.43
C GLN A 194 7.88 -23.18 -3.46
N THR A 195 8.29 -22.67 -2.31
CA THR A 195 8.85 -23.40 -1.19
C THR A 195 8.21 -22.88 0.09
N ASN A 196 7.90 -23.76 1.05
CA ASN A 196 7.33 -23.30 2.32
C ASN A 196 8.38 -22.52 3.12
N HIS A 197 8.17 -21.23 3.27
CA HIS A 197 8.99 -20.32 4.07
C HIS A 197 8.16 -19.42 4.97
N LEU A 198 6.88 -19.78 5.19
CA LEU A 198 5.96 -19.07 6.10
C LEU A 198 6.42 -19.24 7.56
N ASP A 199 6.58 -18.12 8.26
CA ASP A 199 6.67 -18.13 9.72
C ASP A 199 5.30 -18.37 10.34
N SER A 200 5.05 -19.61 10.74
CA SER A 200 3.76 -20.00 11.33
C SER A 200 3.48 -19.34 12.68
N ALA A 201 4.49 -18.83 13.36
CA ALA A 201 4.33 -18.15 14.65
C ALA A 201 3.88 -16.69 14.50
N HIS A 202 4.32 -16.03 13.41
CA HIS A 202 4.04 -14.61 13.17
C HIS A 202 3.20 -14.37 11.91
N GLY A 203 2.76 -15.39 11.21
CA GLY A 203 1.86 -15.36 10.04
C GLY A 203 2.12 -14.25 9.02
N LYS A 204 2.00 -14.51 7.72
CA LYS A 204 2.24 -13.52 6.66
C LYS A 204 3.70 -13.03 6.52
N HIS A 205 4.65 -13.64 7.23
CA HIS A 205 6.07 -13.28 7.24
C HIS A 205 6.95 -14.46 6.87
N CYS A 206 8.17 -14.14 6.40
CA CYS A 206 9.18 -15.11 6.06
C CYS A 206 9.93 -15.59 7.31
N ILE A 207 10.23 -16.89 7.34
CA ILE A 207 11.00 -17.50 8.43
C ILE A 207 12.48 -17.04 8.46
N ASN A 208 13.00 -16.54 7.34
CA ASN A 208 14.39 -16.11 7.22
C ASN A 208 14.60 -14.74 7.89
N PRO A 209 15.42 -14.63 8.96
CA PRO A 209 15.63 -13.36 9.68
C PRO A 209 16.36 -12.29 8.86
N ASP A 210 17.05 -12.64 7.78
CA ASP A 210 17.75 -11.70 6.90
C ASP A 210 16.87 -11.23 5.73
N CYS A 211 15.63 -11.76 5.61
CA CYS A 211 14.71 -11.41 4.56
C CYS A 211 13.94 -10.12 4.90
N LEU A 212 13.68 -9.28 3.90
CA LEU A 212 12.82 -8.09 4.02
C LEU A 212 11.44 -8.46 4.59
N MET A 213 10.90 -9.65 4.30
CA MET A 213 9.61 -10.14 4.81
C MET A 213 9.69 -10.81 6.17
N TYR A 214 10.74 -10.61 6.95
CA TYR A 214 10.81 -11.09 8.32
C TYR A 214 9.94 -10.21 9.25
N TYR A 215 9.21 -10.82 10.20
CA TYR A 215 8.20 -10.12 11.02
C TYR A 215 8.73 -8.92 11.83
N GLN A 216 10.01 -8.92 12.21
CA GLN A 216 10.60 -7.81 12.96
C GLN A 216 10.78 -6.53 12.12
N THR A 217 10.63 -6.63 10.81
CA THR A 217 10.67 -5.48 9.91
C THR A 217 9.55 -4.47 10.20
N GLU A 218 8.42 -4.93 10.73
CA GLU A 218 7.29 -4.06 11.12
C GLU A 218 7.46 -3.41 12.49
N SER A 219 8.35 -3.91 13.36
CA SER A 219 8.33 -3.51 14.77
C SER A 219 9.70 -3.36 15.45
N ASN A 220 10.76 -3.94 14.94
CA ASN A 220 12.10 -3.92 15.59
C ASN A 220 13.25 -4.10 14.60
N ILE A 221 13.49 -3.10 13.80
CA ILE A 221 14.51 -3.10 12.73
C ILE A 221 15.94 -3.00 13.26
N GLN A 222 16.20 -2.54 14.48
CA GLN A 222 17.57 -2.30 14.98
C GLN A 222 18.47 -3.54 14.88
N ASN A 223 17.92 -4.72 15.09
CA ASN A 223 18.68 -5.96 14.98
C ASN A 223 18.98 -6.37 13.53
N MET A 224 18.12 -5.96 12.59
CA MET A 224 18.29 -6.26 11.16
C MET A 224 19.38 -5.41 10.50
N MET A 225 19.55 -4.17 10.95
CA MET A 225 20.52 -3.23 10.38
C MET A 225 21.98 -3.59 10.63
N ASN A 226 22.26 -4.48 11.57
CA ASN A 226 23.65 -4.95 11.83
C ASN A 226 24.26 -5.75 10.66
N SER A 227 23.41 -6.26 9.76
CA SER A 227 23.81 -7.04 8.56
C SER A 227 23.69 -6.24 7.26
N GLY A 228 23.29 -4.95 7.32
CA GLY A 228 22.92 -4.11 6.17
C GLY A 228 21.41 -4.07 5.93
N MET A 229 20.97 -3.33 4.91
CA MET A 229 19.57 -3.25 4.54
C MET A 229 19.03 -4.65 4.15
N PRO A 230 17.93 -5.12 4.77
CA PRO A 230 17.34 -6.40 4.41
C PRO A 230 16.80 -6.36 2.97
N THR A 231 16.92 -7.47 2.27
CA THR A 231 16.39 -7.65 0.91
C THR A 231 15.53 -8.89 0.85
N LEU A 232 14.72 -9.03 -0.20
CA LEU A 232 13.98 -10.28 -0.42
C LEU A 232 14.95 -11.44 -0.63
N ASP A 233 14.72 -12.53 0.09
CA ASP A 233 15.47 -13.77 -0.10
C ASP A 233 15.05 -14.53 -1.38
N ALA A 234 15.77 -15.60 -1.68
CA ALA A 234 15.53 -16.38 -2.90
C ALA A 234 14.12 -17.01 -2.96
N ASN A 235 13.52 -17.37 -1.82
CA ASN A 235 12.17 -17.94 -1.78
C ASN A 235 11.13 -16.88 -2.11
N CYS A 236 11.20 -15.71 -1.47
CA CYS A 236 10.31 -14.58 -1.77
C CYS A 236 10.43 -14.12 -3.22
N LEU A 237 11.65 -14.05 -3.78
CA LEU A 237 11.86 -13.71 -5.18
C LEU A 237 11.25 -14.76 -6.12
N ALA A 238 11.41 -16.06 -5.84
CA ALA A 238 10.83 -17.14 -6.63
C ALA A 238 9.28 -17.07 -6.63
N ASP A 239 8.66 -16.72 -5.51
CA ASP A 239 7.21 -16.57 -5.42
C ASP A 239 6.69 -15.40 -6.29
N LEU A 240 7.40 -14.25 -6.27
CA LEU A 240 7.05 -13.11 -7.14
C LEU A 240 7.19 -13.48 -8.61
N GLN A 241 8.31 -14.15 -8.99
CA GLN A 241 8.56 -14.58 -10.37
C GLN A 241 7.50 -15.57 -10.85
N ALA A 242 7.12 -16.54 -10.02
CA ALA A 242 6.07 -17.51 -10.34
C ALA A 242 4.69 -16.87 -10.50
N ASN A 243 4.46 -15.69 -9.91
CA ASN A 243 3.21 -14.94 -10.03
C ASN A 243 3.28 -13.79 -11.06
N GLY A 244 4.24 -13.81 -11.97
CA GLY A 244 4.34 -12.88 -13.11
C GLY A 244 5.28 -11.70 -12.88
N GLY A 245 6.10 -11.71 -11.83
CA GLY A 245 7.16 -10.73 -11.58
C GLY A 245 8.48 -11.02 -12.36
N LYS A 246 9.42 -10.07 -12.26
CA LYS A 246 10.78 -10.19 -12.82
C LYS A 246 11.67 -11.03 -11.94
#